data_ed8567eb8e86ba768ac4f7f160c102f6
#
_entry.id   ed8567eb8e86ba768ac4f7f160c102f6
#
_cell.length_a   1.000
_cell.length_b   1.000
_cell.length_c   1.000
_cell.angle_alpha   90.00
_cell.angle_beta   90.00
_cell.angle_gamma   90.00
#
_symmetry.space_group_name_H-M   'P 1'
#
loop_
_entity.id
_entity.type
_entity.pdbx_description
1 polymer ?
#
loop_
_entity_poly.entity_id
_entity_poly.type
_entity_poly.pdbx_seq_one_letter_code
_entity_poly.pdbx_strand_id
1 'polypeptide(L)'
;MKSFVGVLSRLDSIPVNVTWMLQSIAEKRGHQDLYTRQSPEKLRKLREYAMIESAVASNRIEGVNVDAERVGTVVFGNGIMRDRDEEEVRGYRRALDLIHDSGESLELSAEVIRKLHALTRPSIWDSGEFRTKECEIIQTYADGSSRVRFKAVAPGCVVEMLDGAIKAYESTIEDGRIPALVALAAFNLDFLCIHPFRDGNGRVSRLLLLLMLYKLGYEAGRYVSLERLIELSKERYYDSLERSSASWHEGRHNIWPYVNYLLFTFDELYDEFETRFSKLVVPRGEKTATVESVLNAMDRPFTIREIEFRCPGVSRETIKSVLKRNPDCFECTGRGAGARWRRIKVVAHDA
;
A
#
# COMPACT_ATOMS: atom_id res chain seq x y z
N MET A 1 -11.00 -10.88 -17.95
CA MET A 1 -11.37 -11.94 -16.97
C MET A 1 -11.00 -13.38 -17.40
N LYS A 2 -9.95 -13.55 -18.18
CA LYS A 2 -9.55 -14.87 -18.66
C LYS A 2 -9.08 -15.80 -17.52
N SER A 3 -8.44 -15.24 -16.49
CA SER A 3 -8.02 -16.00 -15.32
C SER A 3 -9.20 -16.55 -14.53
N PHE A 4 -10.28 -15.80 -14.39
CA PHE A 4 -11.46 -16.25 -13.64
C PHE A 4 -12.27 -17.29 -14.40
N VAL A 5 -12.66 -17.00 -15.65
CA VAL A 5 -13.53 -17.89 -16.45
C VAL A 5 -12.75 -19.07 -17.01
N GLY A 6 -11.51 -18.88 -17.43
CA GLY A 6 -10.71 -19.92 -18.07
C GLY A 6 -9.99 -20.85 -17.09
N VAL A 7 -9.54 -20.33 -15.94
CA VAL A 7 -8.65 -21.05 -15.00
C VAL A 7 -9.33 -21.30 -13.67
N LEU A 8 -9.68 -20.24 -12.93
CA LEU A 8 -10.19 -20.38 -11.56
C LEU A 8 -11.55 -21.08 -11.48
N SER A 9 -12.42 -20.91 -12.49
CA SER A 9 -13.72 -21.62 -12.54
C SER A 9 -13.59 -23.14 -12.64
N ARG A 10 -12.43 -23.64 -13.08
CA ARG A 10 -12.13 -25.07 -13.29
C ARG A 10 -11.10 -25.59 -12.30
N LEU A 11 -10.81 -24.82 -11.25
CA LEU A 11 -9.77 -25.16 -10.29
C LEU A 11 -10.29 -26.20 -9.31
N ASP A 12 -9.75 -27.41 -9.40
CA ASP A 12 -10.08 -28.53 -8.50
C ASP A 12 -9.15 -28.62 -7.29
N SER A 13 -7.93 -28.07 -7.40
CA SER A 13 -6.93 -28.14 -6.34
C SER A 13 -5.96 -26.95 -6.39
N ILE A 14 -5.44 -26.60 -5.23
CA ILE A 14 -4.40 -25.57 -5.07
C ILE A 14 -3.06 -26.26 -4.83
N PRO A 15 -1.96 -25.80 -5.47
CA PRO A 15 -0.64 -26.35 -5.23
C PRO A 15 -0.24 -26.27 -3.75
N VAL A 16 0.38 -27.33 -3.21
CA VAL A 16 0.74 -27.42 -1.79
C VAL A 16 1.61 -26.24 -1.32
N ASN A 17 2.57 -25.82 -2.13
CA ASN A 17 3.41 -24.66 -1.82
C ASN A 17 2.61 -23.35 -1.69
N VAL A 18 1.58 -23.17 -2.49
CA VAL A 18 0.66 -22.01 -2.39
C VAL A 18 -0.10 -22.06 -1.06
N THR A 19 -0.59 -23.23 -0.66
CA THR A 19 -1.28 -23.41 0.62
C THR A 19 -0.40 -23.03 1.82
N TRP A 20 0.86 -23.44 1.82
CA TRP A 20 1.82 -23.07 2.86
C TRP A 20 2.08 -21.57 2.92
N MET A 21 2.28 -20.91 1.76
CA MET A 21 2.47 -19.46 1.72
C MET A 21 1.22 -18.71 2.20
N LEU A 22 0.03 -19.12 1.80
CA LEU A 22 -1.22 -18.53 2.26
C LEU A 22 -1.38 -18.64 3.78
N GLN A 23 -1.02 -19.79 4.36
CA GLN A 23 -1.03 -19.99 5.81
C GLN A 23 -0.02 -19.08 6.51
N SER A 24 1.22 -19.02 6.05
CA SER A 24 2.26 -18.14 6.60
C SER A 24 1.83 -16.67 6.60
N ILE A 25 1.33 -16.17 5.47
CA ILE A 25 0.86 -14.79 5.34
C ILE A 25 -0.33 -14.51 6.27
N ALA A 26 -1.27 -15.46 6.39
CA ALA A 26 -2.43 -15.31 7.27
C ALA A 26 -2.03 -15.26 8.75
N GLU A 27 -1.06 -16.07 9.17
CA GLU A 27 -0.50 -16.06 10.52
C GLU A 27 0.17 -14.71 10.83
N LYS A 28 1.04 -14.23 9.95
CA LYS A 28 1.73 -12.93 10.07
C LYS A 28 0.72 -11.77 10.09
N ARG A 29 -0.33 -11.83 9.26
CA ARG A 29 -1.44 -10.87 9.31
C ARG A 29 -2.11 -10.85 10.68
N GLY A 30 -2.32 -12.03 11.30
CA GLY A 30 -2.87 -12.11 12.65
C GLY A 30 -2.02 -11.38 13.71
N HIS A 31 -0.70 -11.34 13.53
CA HIS A 31 0.22 -10.60 14.41
C HIS A 31 0.22 -9.08 14.14
N GLN A 32 -0.20 -8.63 12.96
CA GLN A 32 -0.20 -7.22 12.55
C GLN A 32 -0.87 -6.31 13.59
N ASP A 33 -2.01 -6.71 14.15
CA ASP A 33 -2.74 -5.95 15.16
C ASP A 33 -1.95 -5.74 16.45
N LEU A 34 -1.08 -6.68 16.82
CA LEU A 34 -0.22 -6.53 17.99
C LEU A 34 0.78 -5.38 17.78
N TYR A 35 1.37 -5.28 16.60
CA TYR A 35 2.33 -4.22 16.25
C TYR A 35 1.64 -2.86 16.11
N THR A 36 0.47 -2.81 15.46
CA THR A 36 -0.24 -1.54 15.21
C THR A 36 -0.74 -0.89 16.48
N ARG A 37 -1.03 -1.66 17.54
CA ARG A 37 -1.48 -1.14 18.84
C ARG A 37 -0.35 -0.74 19.78
N GLN A 38 0.88 -1.22 19.56
CA GLN A 38 1.98 -1.05 20.54
C GLN A 38 2.75 0.26 20.41
N SER A 39 2.93 0.81 19.22
CA SER A 39 3.74 2.02 19.03
C SER A 39 3.36 2.80 17.77
N PRO A 40 2.38 3.71 17.86
CA PRO A 40 1.96 4.56 16.74
C PRO A 40 3.10 5.37 16.13
N GLU A 41 4.07 5.77 16.95
CA GLU A 41 5.23 6.57 16.49
C GLU A 41 6.19 5.76 15.63
N LYS A 42 6.46 4.49 16.01
CA LYS A 42 7.23 3.59 15.15
C LYS A 42 6.56 3.41 13.79
N LEU A 43 5.25 3.21 13.81
CA LEU A 43 4.46 3.02 12.60
C LEU A 43 4.46 4.27 11.72
N ARG A 44 4.36 5.47 12.31
CA ARG A 44 4.45 6.72 11.55
C ARG A 44 5.79 6.84 10.83
N LYS A 45 6.90 6.57 11.52
CA LYS A 45 8.24 6.59 10.92
C LYS A 45 8.37 5.55 9.80
N LEU A 46 7.91 4.31 10.04
CA LEU A 46 7.91 3.27 9.01
C LEU A 46 7.10 3.68 7.78
N ARG A 47 5.91 4.27 7.99
CA ARG A 47 5.05 4.77 6.89
C ARG A 47 5.76 5.85 6.07
N GLU A 48 6.42 6.82 6.71
CA GLU A 48 7.19 7.85 6.02
C GLU A 48 8.30 7.26 5.15
N TYR A 49 9.06 6.28 5.67
CA TYR A 49 10.08 5.56 4.89
C TYR A 49 9.48 4.76 3.74
N ALA A 50 8.41 4.00 4.01
CA ALA A 50 7.75 3.19 2.99
C ALA A 50 7.22 4.06 1.83
N MET A 51 6.67 5.24 2.13
CA MET A 51 6.19 6.20 1.12
C MET A 51 7.29 6.66 0.17
N ILE A 52 8.48 6.96 0.72
CA ILE A 52 9.65 7.33 -0.10
C ILE A 52 10.07 6.14 -0.97
N GLU A 53 10.30 4.99 -0.32
CA GLU A 53 10.77 3.78 -1.01
C GLU A 53 9.80 3.38 -2.13
N SER A 54 8.48 3.38 -1.86
CA SER A 54 7.45 3.00 -2.84
C SER A 54 7.39 3.96 -4.02
N ALA A 55 7.40 5.27 -3.76
CA ALA A 55 7.34 6.27 -4.84
C ALA A 55 8.57 6.19 -5.75
N VAL A 56 9.75 5.98 -5.19
CA VAL A 56 10.99 5.88 -5.95
C VAL A 56 11.09 4.54 -6.66
N ALA A 57 10.89 3.42 -5.95
CA ALA A 57 11.07 2.08 -6.50
C ALA A 57 10.11 1.78 -7.65
N SER A 58 8.81 2.13 -7.50
CA SER A 58 7.83 1.90 -8.57
C SER A 58 8.18 2.63 -9.87
N ASN A 59 8.69 3.84 -9.76
CA ASN A 59 9.11 4.61 -10.92
C ASN A 59 10.43 4.09 -11.51
N ARG A 60 11.37 3.65 -10.67
CA ARG A 60 12.65 3.06 -11.12
C ARG A 60 12.46 1.73 -11.84
N ILE A 61 11.46 0.92 -11.48
CA ILE A 61 11.07 -0.27 -12.25
C ILE A 61 10.78 0.09 -13.71
N GLU A 62 10.16 1.25 -13.96
CA GLU A 62 9.81 1.76 -15.30
C GLU A 62 10.93 2.61 -15.93
N GLY A 63 12.12 2.68 -15.31
CA GLY A 63 13.26 3.42 -15.84
C GLY A 63 13.28 4.92 -15.50
N VAL A 64 12.36 5.39 -14.67
CA VAL A 64 12.30 6.79 -14.19
C VAL A 64 13.22 6.95 -12.97
N ASN A 65 14.12 7.93 -13.00
CA ASN A 65 15.10 8.16 -11.94
C ASN A 65 15.08 9.60 -11.47
N VAL A 66 15.20 9.78 -10.15
CA VAL A 66 15.31 11.09 -9.50
C VAL A 66 16.60 11.14 -8.68
N ASP A 67 17.29 12.28 -8.71
CA ASP A 67 18.49 12.51 -7.92
C ASP A 67 18.25 12.25 -6.43
N ALA A 68 19.14 11.50 -5.79
CA ALA A 68 19.02 11.11 -4.38
C ALA A 68 18.84 12.32 -3.45
N GLU A 69 19.52 13.43 -3.71
CA GLU A 69 19.42 14.67 -2.95
C GLU A 69 18.05 15.36 -3.08
N ARG A 70 17.34 15.08 -4.16
CA ARG A 70 16.03 15.64 -4.48
C ARG A 70 14.86 14.82 -4.01
N VAL A 71 15.07 13.53 -3.73
CA VAL A 71 13.98 12.60 -3.36
C VAL A 71 13.09 13.15 -2.25
N GLY A 72 13.68 13.65 -1.16
CA GLY A 72 12.90 14.23 -0.04
C GLY A 72 12.06 15.43 -0.46
N THR A 73 12.59 16.32 -1.31
CA THR A 73 11.86 17.48 -1.85
C THR A 73 10.75 17.06 -2.80
N VAL A 74 11.00 16.06 -3.64
CA VAL A 74 10.03 15.54 -4.61
C VAL A 74 8.88 14.84 -3.88
N VAL A 75 9.19 14.00 -2.90
CA VAL A 75 8.17 13.20 -2.20
C VAL A 75 7.38 14.03 -1.19
N PHE A 76 8.02 14.86 -0.38
CA PHE A 76 7.35 15.60 0.71
C PHE A 76 7.29 17.11 0.53
N GLY A 77 8.11 17.69 -0.35
CA GLY A 77 8.17 19.13 -0.51
C GLY A 77 7.06 19.69 -1.41
N ASN A 78 6.87 21.02 -1.31
CA ASN A 78 5.97 21.78 -2.17
C ASN A 78 6.73 22.53 -3.28
N GLY A 79 8.01 22.19 -3.51
CA GLY A 79 8.86 22.83 -4.51
C GLY A 79 8.41 22.57 -5.95
N ILE A 80 8.92 23.39 -6.87
CA ILE A 80 8.71 23.21 -8.31
C ILE A 80 9.46 21.96 -8.75
N MET A 81 8.82 21.10 -9.56
CA MET A 81 9.43 19.95 -10.19
C MET A 81 10.34 20.41 -11.34
N ARG A 82 11.50 19.79 -11.47
CA ARG A 82 12.48 20.15 -12.51
C ARG A 82 12.15 19.55 -13.87
N ASP A 83 11.60 18.33 -13.83
CA ASP A 83 11.35 17.55 -15.02
C ASP A 83 10.14 16.60 -14.81
N ARG A 84 9.87 15.84 -15.85
CA ARG A 84 8.79 14.86 -15.90
C ARG A 84 9.01 13.70 -14.89
N ASP A 85 10.25 13.28 -14.68
CA ASP A 85 10.58 12.17 -13.79
C ASP A 85 10.21 12.53 -12.33
N GLU A 86 10.53 13.75 -11.89
CA GLU A 86 10.13 14.27 -10.58
C GLU A 86 8.59 14.36 -10.46
N GLU A 87 7.89 14.80 -11.53
CA GLU A 87 6.43 14.86 -11.56
C GLU A 87 5.78 13.48 -11.42
N GLU A 88 6.34 12.46 -12.07
CA GLU A 88 5.85 11.09 -12.01
C GLU A 88 6.05 10.46 -10.61
N VAL A 89 7.22 10.68 -9.99
CA VAL A 89 7.48 10.22 -8.61
C VAL A 89 6.52 10.92 -7.62
N ARG A 90 6.34 12.24 -7.74
CA ARG A 90 5.36 12.98 -6.92
C ARG A 90 3.93 12.52 -7.18
N GLY A 91 3.59 12.23 -8.42
CA GLY A 91 2.28 11.71 -8.81
C GLY A 91 2.01 10.34 -8.18
N TYR A 92 2.99 9.45 -8.22
CA TYR A 92 2.89 8.14 -7.57
C TYR A 92 2.69 8.27 -6.06
N ARG A 93 3.44 9.16 -5.41
CA ARG A 93 3.26 9.45 -3.98
C ARG A 93 1.84 9.92 -3.66
N ARG A 94 1.24 10.80 -4.48
CA ARG A 94 -0.17 11.23 -4.31
C ARG A 94 -1.16 10.08 -4.47
N ALA A 95 -0.90 9.16 -5.38
CA ALA A 95 -1.71 7.95 -5.53
C ALA A 95 -1.58 7.03 -4.31
N LEU A 96 -0.39 6.91 -3.71
CA LEU A 96 -0.18 6.21 -2.44
C LEU A 96 -0.95 6.88 -1.30
N ASP A 97 -0.93 8.22 -1.18
CA ASP A 97 -1.72 8.94 -0.16
C ASP A 97 -3.20 8.58 -0.28
N LEU A 98 -3.75 8.64 -1.50
CA LEU A 98 -5.15 8.29 -1.74
C LEU A 98 -5.47 6.86 -1.26
N ILE A 99 -4.60 5.89 -1.56
CA ILE A 99 -4.80 4.49 -1.15
C ILE A 99 -4.60 4.33 0.36
N HIS A 100 -3.60 4.97 0.96
CA HIS A 100 -3.34 4.86 2.38
C HIS A 100 -4.42 5.51 3.24
N ASP A 101 -5.01 6.61 2.79
CA ASP A 101 -5.97 7.37 3.58
C ASP A 101 -7.42 6.91 3.33
N SER A 102 -7.73 6.37 2.15
CA SER A 102 -9.09 6.02 1.74
C SER A 102 -9.23 4.59 1.20
N GLY A 103 -8.18 3.76 1.26
CA GLY A 103 -8.16 2.45 0.59
C GLY A 103 -9.30 1.50 1.00
N GLU A 104 -9.72 1.53 2.26
CA GLU A 104 -10.84 0.71 2.73
C GLU A 104 -12.19 1.13 2.11
N SER A 105 -12.38 2.45 1.88
CA SER A 105 -13.61 3.02 1.31
C SER A 105 -13.59 3.14 -0.21
N LEU A 106 -12.41 3.05 -0.86
CA LEU A 106 -12.30 3.08 -2.32
C LEU A 106 -12.84 1.78 -2.93
N GLU A 107 -13.87 1.89 -3.74
CA GLU A 107 -14.36 0.75 -4.51
C GLU A 107 -13.43 0.48 -5.70
N LEU A 108 -13.19 -0.80 -5.98
CA LEU A 108 -12.44 -1.20 -7.16
C LEU A 108 -13.33 -0.95 -8.40
N SER A 109 -12.99 0.04 -9.20
CA SER A 109 -13.77 0.44 -10.37
C SER A 109 -12.89 0.99 -11.49
N ALA A 110 -13.40 1.00 -12.71
CA ALA A 110 -12.73 1.61 -13.85
C ALA A 110 -12.40 3.09 -13.59
N GLU A 111 -13.26 3.81 -12.86
CA GLU A 111 -13.03 5.21 -12.49
C GLU A 111 -11.85 5.36 -11.53
N VAL A 112 -11.77 4.55 -10.48
CA VAL A 112 -10.63 4.55 -9.54
C VAL A 112 -9.34 4.19 -10.27
N ILE A 113 -9.36 3.21 -11.16
CA ILE A 113 -8.21 2.81 -11.98
C ILE A 113 -7.73 3.99 -12.86
N ARG A 114 -8.65 4.71 -13.53
CA ARG A 114 -8.34 5.91 -14.32
C ARG A 114 -7.77 7.04 -13.43
N LYS A 115 -8.31 7.24 -12.24
CA LYS A 115 -7.83 8.22 -11.26
C LYS A 115 -6.41 7.91 -10.80
N LEU A 116 -6.11 6.64 -10.49
CA LEU A 116 -4.74 6.21 -10.13
C LEU A 116 -3.76 6.45 -11.28
N HIS A 117 -4.17 6.14 -12.51
CA HIS A 117 -3.36 6.43 -13.69
C HIS A 117 -3.12 7.94 -13.86
N ALA A 118 -4.16 8.77 -13.77
CA ALA A 118 -4.03 10.22 -13.89
C ALA A 118 -3.08 10.82 -12.83
N LEU A 119 -3.09 10.30 -11.62
CA LEU A 119 -2.15 10.72 -10.58
C LEU A 119 -0.71 10.33 -10.91
N THR A 120 -0.49 9.11 -11.41
CA THR A 120 0.87 8.61 -11.70
C THR A 120 1.47 9.15 -12.99
N ARG A 121 0.64 9.64 -13.91
CA ARG A 121 1.03 10.16 -15.23
C ARG A 121 0.44 11.55 -15.51
N PRO A 122 0.72 12.55 -14.66
CA PRO A 122 0.01 13.84 -14.74
C PRO A 122 0.29 14.65 -16.01
N SER A 123 1.48 14.48 -16.60
CA SER A 123 1.99 15.33 -17.69
C SER A 123 1.82 14.75 -19.09
N ILE A 124 1.08 13.64 -19.25
CA ILE A 124 0.78 13.08 -20.57
C ILE A 124 -0.62 13.50 -21.05
N TRP A 125 -0.78 13.65 -22.37
CA TRP A 125 -2.03 14.14 -22.97
C TRP A 125 -3.23 13.19 -22.76
N ASP A 126 -2.98 11.88 -22.58
CA ASP A 126 -3.97 10.83 -22.34
C ASP A 126 -4.01 10.36 -20.87
N SER A 127 -3.68 11.29 -19.96
CA SER A 127 -3.71 11.05 -18.51
C SER A 127 -5.11 10.63 -18.04
N GLY A 128 -5.22 9.45 -17.45
CA GLY A 128 -6.50 8.88 -17.00
C GLY A 128 -7.37 8.30 -18.12
N GLU A 129 -6.93 8.31 -19.38
CA GLU A 129 -7.73 7.82 -20.50
C GLU A 129 -7.26 6.42 -20.93
N PHE A 130 -8.24 5.55 -21.20
CA PHE A 130 -7.93 4.23 -21.78
C PHE A 130 -7.43 4.38 -23.21
N ARG A 131 -6.52 3.53 -23.61
CA ARG A 131 -5.92 3.57 -24.94
C ARG A 131 -6.95 3.29 -26.05
N THR A 132 -6.78 3.97 -27.17
CA THR A 132 -7.59 3.82 -28.39
C THR A 132 -6.83 3.10 -29.52
N LYS A 133 -5.55 2.73 -29.29
CA LYS A 133 -4.70 2.07 -30.26
C LYS A 133 -4.25 0.71 -29.76
N GLU A 134 -3.87 -0.18 -30.69
CA GLU A 134 -3.22 -1.45 -30.37
C GLU A 134 -1.96 -1.20 -29.51
N CYS A 135 -1.68 -2.14 -28.62
CA CYS A 135 -0.53 -2.08 -27.73
C CYS A 135 0.14 -3.46 -27.67
N GLU A 136 1.44 -3.46 -27.83
CA GLU A 136 2.30 -4.63 -27.69
C GLU A 136 3.29 -4.39 -26.56
N ILE A 137 3.45 -5.38 -25.70
CA ILE A 137 4.47 -5.35 -24.65
C ILE A 137 5.75 -5.89 -25.26
N ILE A 138 6.74 -5.02 -25.42
CA ILE A 138 8.01 -5.31 -26.08
C ILE A 138 9.09 -5.53 -25.00
N GLN A 139 9.85 -6.58 -25.15
CA GLN A 139 11.08 -6.83 -24.42
C GLN A 139 12.27 -6.41 -25.28
N THR A 140 13.05 -5.47 -24.77
CA THR A 140 14.32 -5.06 -25.40
C THR A 140 15.47 -5.70 -24.65
N TYR A 141 16.42 -6.29 -25.36
CA TYR A 141 17.62 -6.92 -24.83
C TYR A 141 18.80 -5.94 -24.83
N ALA A 142 19.87 -6.28 -24.09
CA ALA A 142 21.06 -5.45 -23.98
C ALA A 142 21.79 -5.24 -25.33
N ASP A 143 21.62 -6.15 -26.29
CA ASP A 143 22.17 -6.05 -27.65
C ASP A 143 21.35 -5.14 -28.58
N GLY A 144 20.27 -4.52 -28.07
CA GLY A 144 19.35 -3.67 -28.83
C GLY A 144 18.29 -4.42 -29.60
N SER A 145 18.31 -5.74 -29.62
CA SER A 145 17.23 -6.54 -30.22
C SER A 145 15.95 -6.44 -29.38
N SER A 146 14.80 -6.62 -30.01
CA SER A 146 13.52 -6.60 -29.31
C SER A 146 12.61 -7.71 -29.80
N ARG A 147 11.75 -8.21 -28.90
CA ARG A 147 10.67 -9.14 -29.24
C ARG A 147 9.35 -8.67 -28.66
N VAL A 148 8.25 -8.94 -29.35
CA VAL A 148 6.91 -8.82 -28.77
C VAL A 148 6.72 -9.94 -27.75
N ARG A 149 6.60 -9.56 -26.49
CA ARG A 149 6.41 -10.50 -25.39
C ARG A 149 4.93 -10.86 -25.21
N PHE A 150 4.06 -9.88 -25.35
CA PHE A 150 2.64 -10.05 -25.22
C PHE A 150 1.89 -8.99 -26.06
N LYS A 151 0.82 -9.38 -26.73
CA LYS A 151 -0.10 -8.46 -27.41
C LYS A 151 -1.31 -8.22 -26.53
N ALA A 152 -1.54 -6.99 -26.11
CA ALA A 152 -2.68 -6.61 -25.30
C ALA A 152 -4.01 -6.82 -26.05
N VAL A 153 -5.15 -6.75 -25.34
CA VAL A 153 -6.48 -6.86 -25.95
C VAL A 153 -6.72 -5.74 -26.96
N ALA A 154 -7.62 -5.95 -27.91
CA ALA A 154 -8.03 -4.90 -28.84
C ALA A 154 -8.59 -3.68 -28.07
N PRO A 155 -8.32 -2.43 -28.52
CA PRO A 155 -8.73 -1.22 -27.80
C PRO A 155 -10.24 -1.16 -27.51
N GLY A 156 -11.07 -1.57 -28.46
CA GLY A 156 -12.52 -1.62 -28.29
C GLY A 156 -13.04 -2.57 -27.23
N CYS A 157 -12.20 -3.53 -26.77
CA CYS A 157 -12.56 -4.50 -25.73
C CYS A 157 -12.08 -4.12 -24.34
N VAL A 158 -11.28 -3.04 -24.20
CA VAL A 158 -10.62 -2.67 -22.92
C VAL A 158 -11.65 -2.47 -21.81
N VAL A 159 -12.65 -1.63 -22.04
CA VAL A 159 -13.65 -1.27 -21.01
C VAL A 159 -14.43 -2.51 -20.58
N GLU A 160 -15.01 -3.24 -21.55
CA GLU A 160 -15.80 -4.44 -21.28
C GLU A 160 -14.99 -5.50 -20.51
N MET A 161 -13.74 -5.74 -20.92
CA MET A 161 -12.89 -6.75 -20.28
C MET A 161 -12.45 -6.32 -18.89
N LEU A 162 -12.18 -5.03 -18.65
CA LEU A 162 -11.82 -4.51 -17.36
C LEU A 162 -12.99 -4.60 -16.37
N ASP A 163 -14.18 -4.14 -16.77
CA ASP A 163 -15.40 -4.26 -15.97
C ASP A 163 -15.75 -5.72 -15.66
N GLY A 164 -15.58 -6.58 -16.67
CA GLY A 164 -15.75 -8.02 -16.49
C GLY A 164 -14.74 -8.64 -15.52
N ALA A 165 -13.49 -8.16 -15.50
CA ALA A 165 -12.48 -8.62 -14.55
C ALA A 165 -12.78 -8.16 -13.12
N ILE A 166 -13.24 -6.92 -12.95
CA ILE A 166 -13.65 -6.38 -11.65
C ILE A 166 -14.80 -7.20 -11.08
N LYS A 167 -15.89 -7.36 -11.84
CA LYS A 167 -17.06 -8.14 -11.41
C LYS A 167 -16.71 -9.59 -11.08
N ALA A 168 -15.84 -10.22 -11.89
CA ALA A 168 -15.41 -11.59 -11.65
C ALA A 168 -14.57 -11.72 -10.37
N TYR A 169 -13.70 -10.74 -10.08
CA TYR A 169 -12.96 -10.67 -8.83
C TYR A 169 -13.91 -10.55 -7.63
N GLU A 170 -14.82 -9.57 -7.64
CA GLU A 170 -15.78 -9.32 -6.56
C GLU A 170 -16.64 -10.56 -6.28
N SER A 171 -17.21 -11.14 -7.32
CA SER A 171 -17.99 -12.38 -7.18
C SER A 171 -17.16 -13.56 -6.64
N THR A 172 -15.87 -13.64 -6.99
CA THR A 172 -14.97 -14.69 -6.47
C THR A 172 -14.66 -14.48 -4.99
N ILE A 173 -14.50 -13.23 -4.56
CA ILE A 173 -14.30 -12.89 -3.13
C ILE A 173 -15.57 -13.21 -2.33
N GLU A 174 -16.75 -12.87 -2.84
CA GLU A 174 -18.05 -13.16 -2.18
C GLU A 174 -18.31 -14.67 -2.08
N ASP A 175 -18.01 -15.44 -3.12
CA ASP A 175 -18.17 -16.90 -3.13
C ASP A 175 -17.23 -17.63 -2.15
N GLY A 176 -16.04 -17.09 -1.90
CA GLY A 176 -15.10 -17.58 -0.89
C GLY A 176 -14.44 -18.93 -1.17
N ARG A 177 -14.72 -19.60 -2.31
CA ARG A 177 -14.10 -20.89 -2.69
C ARG A 177 -12.62 -20.74 -3.05
N ILE A 178 -12.25 -19.63 -3.64
CA ILE A 178 -10.87 -19.32 -4.02
C ILE A 178 -10.25 -18.43 -2.95
N PRO A 179 -9.04 -18.74 -2.44
CA PRO A 179 -8.36 -17.88 -1.49
C PRO A 179 -8.21 -16.45 -2.04
N ALA A 180 -8.55 -15.45 -1.23
CA ALA A 180 -8.62 -14.05 -1.67
C ALA A 180 -7.31 -13.54 -2.29
N LEU A 181 -6.14 -13.93 -1.77
CA LEU A 181 -4.84 -13.54 -2.36
C LEU A 181 -4.58 -14.20 -3.73
N VAL A 182 -5.14 -15.38 -3.99
CA VAL A 182 -5.09 -16.01 -5.32
C VAL A 182 -5.98 -15.25 -6.30
N ALA A 183 -7.19 -14.88 -5.88
CA ALA A 183 -8.10 -14.07 -6.68
C ALA A 183 -7.50 -12.69 -6.99
N LEU A 184 -6.85 -12.05 -6.00
CA LEU A 184 -6.12 -10.79 -6.16
C LEU A 184 -5.01 -10.91 -7.22
N ALA A 185 -4.18 -11.95 -7.13
CA ALA A 185 -3.11 -12.18 -8.10
C ALA A 185 -3.65 -12.44 -9.51
N ALA A 186 -4.75 -13.20 -9.63
CA ALA A 186 -5.42 -13.46 -10.91
C ALA A 186 -6.00 -12.18 -11.53
N PHE A 187 -6.63 -11.32 -10.72
CA PHE A 187 -7.11 -10.01 -11.18
C PHE A 187 -5.96 -9.13 -11.68
N ASN A 188 -4.89 -9.06 -10.94
CA ASN A 188 -3.74 -8.24 -11.29
C ASN A 188 -3.05 -8.72 -12.58
N LEU A 189 -2.98 -10.03 -12.79
CA LEU A 189 -2.53 -10.63 -14.06
C LEU A 189 -3.48 -10.25 -15.21
N ASP A 190 -4.80 -10.40 -15.03
CA ASP A 190 -5.79 -10.02 -16.04
C ASP A 190 -5.69 -8.52 -16.38
N PHE A 191 -5.53 -7.64 -15.38
CA PHE A 191 -5.30 -6.22 -15.59
C PHE A 191 -4.06 -5.93 -16.46
N LEU A 192 -2.94 -6.59 -16.18
CA LEU A 192 -1.70 -6.43 -16.94
C LEU A 192 -1.82 -6.98 -18.37
N CYS A 193 -2.61 -8.03 -18.58
CA CYS A 193 -2.89 -8.58 -19.92
C CYS A 193 -3.90 -7.73 -20.71
N ILE A 194 -4.91 -7.17 -20.05
CA ILE A 194 -5.84 -6.20 -20.67
C ILE A 194 -5.05 -4.95 -21.09
N HIS A 195 -4.13 -4.50 -20.26
CA HIS A 195 -3.21 -3.37 -20.51
C HIS A 195 -3.96 -2.11 -20.93
N PRO A 196 -4.83 -1.56 -20.04
CA PRO A 196 -5.84 -0.58 -20.45
C PRO A 196 -5.29 0.79 -20.88
N PHE A 197 -4.08 1.14 -20.47
CA PHE A 197 -3.47 2.43 -20.81
C PHE A 197 -2.36 2.26 -21.85
N ARG A 198 -2.00 3.34 -22.51
CA ARG A 198 -0.88 3.38 -23.45
C ARG A 198 0.47 3.19 -22.75
N ASP A 199 0.57 3.74 -21.53
CA ASP A 199 1.76 3.67 -20.67
C ASP A 199 1.31 3.74 -19.21
N GLY A 200 2.16 3.35 -18.23
CA GLY A 200 1.86 3.42 -16.80
C GLY A 200 1.07 2.25 -16.23
N ASN A 201 0.74 1.23 -17.01
CA ASN A 201 0.01 0.05 -16.52
C ASN A 201 0.73 -0.67 -15.37
N GLY A 202 2.05 -0.80 -15.41
CA GLY A 202 2.84 -1.40 -14.35
C GLY A 202 2.72 -0.65 -13.02
N ARG A 203 2.76 0.69 -13.05
CA ARG A 203 2.57 1.53 -11.85
C ARG A 203 1.17 1.41 -11.28
N VAL A 204 0.14 1.47 -12.12
CA VAL A 204 -1.25 1.27 -11.70
C VAL A 204 -1.46 -0.14 -11.14
N SER A 205 -0.90 -1.16 -11.76
CA SER A 205 -0.94 -2.55 -11.29
C SER A 205 -0.40 -2.69 -9.86
N ARG A 206 0.76 -2.07 -9.53
CA ARG A 206 1.34 -2.11 -8.18
C ARG A 206 0.48 -1.35 -7.16
N LEU A 207 -0.10 -0.21 -7.54
CA LEU A 207 -1.07 0.51 -6.70
C LEU A 207 -2.34 -0.32 -6.45
N LEU A 208 -2.83 -1.04 -7.45
CA LEU A 208 -3.97 -1.95 -7.30
C LEU A 208 -3.65 -3.11 -6.37
N LEU A 209 -2.43 -3.66 -6.40
CA LEU A 209 -2.01 -4.67 -5.41
C LEU A 209 -2.16 -4.13 -3.97
N LEU A 210 -1.66 -2.92 -3.69
CA LEU A 210 -1.78 -2.31 -2.36
C LEU A 210 -3.24 -2.05 -1.99
N LEU A 211 -4.03 -1.44 -2.89
CA LEU A 211 -5.45 -1.17 -2.65
C LEU A 211 -6.20 -2.45 -2.28
N MET A 212 -6.01 -3.52 -3.06
CA MET A 212 -6.71 -4.78 -2.85
C MET A 212 -6.23 -5.50 -1.59
N LEU A 213 -4.92 -5.44 -1.26
CA LEU A 213 -4.38 -5.97 0.00
C LEU A 213 -5.05 -5.28 1.19
N TYR A 214 -5.18 -3.95 1.18
CA TYR A 214 -5.79 -3.20 2.29
C TYR A 214 -7.28 -3.53 2.44
N LYS A 215 -8.03 -3.66 1.34
CA LYS A 215 -9.43 -4.11 1.38
C LYS A 215 -9.58 -5.52 1.97
N LEU A 216 -8.58 -6.37 1.83
CA LEU A 216 -8.52 -7.70 2.43
C LEU A 216 -7.95 -7.70 3.86
N GLY A 217 -7.57 -6.52 4.41
CA GLY A 217 -7.02 -6.35 5.75
C GLY A 217 -5.54 -6.73 5.87
N TYR A 218 -4.78 -6.76 4.78
CA TYR A 218 -3.32 -6.96 4.78
C TYR A 218 -2.63 -5.59 4.70
N GLU A 219 -2.20 -5.05 5.83
CA GLU A 219 -1.75 -3.65 5.94
C GLU A 219 -0.23 -3.45 6.00
N ALA A 220 0.58 -4.50 5.95
CA ALA A 220 2.04 -4.40 6.02
C ALA A 220 2.62 -3.44 4.98
N GLY A 221 2.00 -3.33 3.79
CA GLY A 221 2.38 -2.39 2.73
C GLY A 221 2.28 -0.91 3.10
N ARG A 222 1.61 -0.56 4.21
CA ARG A 222 1.62 0.81 4.76
C ARG A 222 2.97 1.18 5.37
N TYR A 223 3.75 0.18 5.79
CA TYR A 223 4.94 0.34 6.62
C TYR A 223 6.22 -0.19 5.96
N VAL A 224 6.06 -0.97 4.90
CA VAL A 224 7.15 -1.52 4.08
C VAL A 224 6.77 -1.38 2.61
N SER A 225 7.72 -0.99 1.77
CA SER A 225 7.45 -0.82 0.34
C SER A 225 7.37 -2.16 -0.39
N LEU A 226 6.18 -2.50 -0.88
CA LEU A 226 5.96 -3.61 -1.79
C LEU A 226 6.72 -3.40 -3.10
N GLU A 227 6.73 -2.18 -3.61
CA GLU A 227 7.37 -1.82 -4.87
C GLU A 227 8.89 -1.99 -4.81
N ARG A 228 9.50 -1.73 -3.65
CA ARG A 228 10.93 -1.97 -3.46
C ARG A 228 11.26 -3.47 -3.47
N LEU A 229 10.43 -4.31 -2.87
CA LEU A 229 10.60 -5.77 -2.94
C LEU A 229 10.48 -6.27 -4.37
N ILE A 230 9.52 -5.73 -5.14
CA ILE A 230 9.39 -6.02 -6.58
C ILE A 230 10.60 -5.51 -7.37
N GLU A 231 11.11 -4.31 -7.08
CA GLU A 231 12.32 -3.76 -7.71
C GLU A 231 13.53 -4.66 -7.49
N LEU A 232 13.75 -5.11 -6.25
CA LEU A 232 14.87 -6.01 -5.89
C LEU A 232 14.80 -7.37 -6.59
N SER A 233 13.62 -7.81 -6.97
CA SER A 233 13.38 -9.09 -7.66
C SER A 233 12.80 -8.89 -9.07
N LYS A 234 13.14 -7.78 -9.73
CA LYS A 234 12.55 -7.31 -11.00
C LYS A 234 12.57 -8.38 -12.11
N GLU A 235 13.67 -9.11 -12.25
CA GLU A 235 13.79 -10.18 -13.25
C GLU A 235 12.80 -11.31 -12.99
N ARG A 236 12.67 -11.76 -11.74
CA ARG A 236 11.72 -12.80 -11.33
C ARG A 236 10.27 -12.35 -11.51
N TYR A 237 9.99 -11.08 -11.24
CA TYR A 237 8.69 -10.46 -11.50
C TYR A 237 8.29 -10.57 -12.96
N TYR A 238 9.15 -10.15 -13.88
CA TYR A 238 8.86 -10.20 -15.30
C TYR A 238 8.85 -11.63 -15.86
N ASP A 239 9.72 -12.54 -15.42
CA ASP A 239 9.67 -13.96 -15.79
C ASP A 239 8.33 -14.59 -15.37
N SER A 240 7.89 -14.33 -14.15
CA SER A 240 6.62 -14.86 -13.65
C SER A 240 5.42 -14.37 -14.46
N LEU A 241 5.41 -13.09 -14.86
CA LEU A 241 4.39 -12.50 -15.72
C LEU A 241 4.42 -13.12 -17.12
N GLU A 242 5.59 -13.27 -17.73
CA GLU A 242 5.74 -13.88 -19.05
C GLU A 242 5.20 -15.30 -19.09
N ARG A 243 5.59 -16.11 -18.10
CA ARG A 243 5.12 -17.50 -17.99
C ARG A 243 3.62 -17.57 -17.71
N SER A 244 3.06 -16.63 -16.97
CA SER A 244 1.64 -16.64 -16.64
C SER A 244 0.76 -16.00 -17.70
N SER A 245 1.29 -15.14 -18.59
CA SER A 245 0.52 -14.55 -19.68
C SER A 245 0.49 -15.42 -20.94
N ALA A 246 1.32 -16.46 -21.04
CA ALA A 246 1.31 -17.40 -22.16
C ALA A 246 -0.07 -18.07 -22.30
N SER A 247 -0.68 -18.03 -23.51
CA SER A 247 -2.03 -18.54 -23.79
C SER A 247 -3.17 -17.89 -22.98
N TRP A 248 -2.96 -16.65 -22.51
CA TRP A 248 -3.99 -15.93 -21.76
C TRP A 248 -5.22 -15.63 -22.61
N HIS A 249 -5.05 -15.28 -23.89
CA HIS A 249 -6.16 -15.00 -24.81
C HIS A 249 -7.11 -16.18 -24.98
N GLU A 250 -6.59 -17.40 -24.94
CA GLU A 250 -7.32 -18.64 -25.03
C GLU A 250 -7.96 -19.09 -23.71
N GLY A 251 -7.65 -18.41 -22.59
CA GLY A 251 -8.10 -18.79 -21.25
C GLY A 251 -7.52 -20.13 -20.77
N ARG A 252 -6.33 -20.49 -21.25
CA ARG A 252 -5.60 -21.75 -20.93
C ARG A 252 -4.22 -21.50 -20.32
N HIS A 253 -3.99 -20.29 -19.86
CA HIS A 253 -2.74 -19.88 -19.24
C HIS A 253 -2.56 -20.47 -17.84
N ASN A 254 -1.30 -20.49 -17.36
CA ASN A 254 -0.96 -20.96 -16.02
C ASN A 254 -0.75 -19.77 -15.08
N ILE A 255 -1.68 -19.52 -14.16
CA ILE A 255 -1.57 -18.39 -13.20
C ILE A 255 -0.49 -18.61 -12.12
N TRP A 256 -0.09 -19.85 -11.87
CA TRP A 256 0.72 -20.19 -10.69
C TRP A 256 2.11 -19.57 -10.64
N PRO A 257 2.86 -19.37 -11.73
CA PRO A 257 4.13 -18.64 -11.66
C PRO A 257 3.99 -17.24 -11.05
N TYR A 258 2.96 -16.49 -11.45
CA TYR A 258 2.71 -15.15 -10.94
C TYR A 258 2.09 -15.17 -9.54
N VAL A 259 1.16 -16.07 -9.25
CA VAL A 259 0.61 -16.27 -7.90
C VAL A 259 1.73 -16.58 -6.91
N ASN A 260 2.60 -17.55 -7.23
CA ASN A 260 3.74 -17.91 -6.37
C ASN A 260 4.68 -16.72 -6.12
N TYR A 261 4.97 -15.95 -7.17
CA TYR A 261 5.81 -14.76 -7.04
C TYR A 261 5.19 -13.73 -6.10
N LEU A 262 3.91 -13.39 -6.27
CA LEU A 262 3.23 -12.41 -5.42
C LEU A 262 3.10 -12.89 -3.98
N LEU A 263 2.71 -14.14 -3.75
CA LEU A 263 2.60 -14.69 -2.39
C LEU A 263 3.95 -14.68 -1.67
N PHE A 264 5.03 -15.07 -2.37
CA PHE A 264 6.38 -14.96 -1.82
C PHE A 264 6.72 -13.50 -1.46
N THR A 265 6.41 -12.54 -2.33
CA THR A 265 6.65 -11.11 -2.08
C THR A 265 5.80 -10.59 -0.92
N PHE A 266 4.56 -11.05 -0.76
CA PHE A 266 3.72 -10.68 0.39
C PHE A 266 4.21 -11.29 1.69
N ASP A 267 4.74 -12.51 1.67
CA ASP A 267 5.35 -13.13 2.83
C ASP A 267 6.61 -12.38 3.27
N GLU A 268 7.51 -12.03 2.33
CA GLU A 268 8.68 -11.17 2.58
C GLU A 268 8.28 -9.78 3.11
N LEU A 269 7.18 -9.20 2.62
CA LEU A 269 6.66 -7.90 3.08
C LEU A 269 6.36 -7.93 4.57
N TYR A 270 5.75 -8.99 5.08
CA TYR A 270 5.47 -9.17 6.49
C TYR A 270 6.75 -9.46 7.31
N ASP A 271 7.68 -10.29 6.83
CA ASP A 271 8.96 -10.55 7.50
C ASP A 271 9.76 -9.26 7.67
N GLU A 272 9.79 -8.44 6.64
CA GLU A 272 10.45 -7.15 6.71
C GLU A 272 9.75 -6.18 7.64
N PHE A 273 8.41 -6.16 7.66
CA PHE A 273 7.63 -5.35 8.59
C PHE A 273 7.98 -5.69 10.05
N GLU A 274 7.96 -6.96 10.43
CA GLU A 274 8.33 -7.42 11.76
C GLU A 274 9.78 -7.07 12.12
N THR A 275 10.69 -7.27 11.17
CA THR A 275 12.11 -6.94 11.33
C THR A 275 12.33 -5.44 11.54
N ARG A 276 11.75 -4.60 10.71
CA ARG A 276 11.88 -3.13 10.81
C ARG A 276 11.25 -2.61 12.09
N PHE A 277 10.07 -3.11 12.44
CA PHE A 277 9.37 -2.72 13.67
C PHE A 277 10.18 -3.06 14.91
N SER A 278 10.78 -4.26 14.96
CA SER A 278 11.59 -4.70 16.08
C SER A 278 12.89 -3.90 16.24
N LYS A 279 13.54 -3.53 15.13
CA LYS A 279 14.80 -2.77 15.12
C LYS A 279 14.62 -1.29 15.42
N LEU A 280 13.44 -0.71 15.22
CA LEU A 280 13.21 0.69 15.49
C LEU A 280 13.26 0.95 17.01
N VAL A 281 14.31 1.64 17.43
CA VAL A 281 14.45 2.15 18.81
C VAL A 281 13.70 3.47 18.90
N VAL A 282 12.70 3.53 19.79
CA VAL A 282 12.05 4.79 20.14
C VAL A 282 12.91 5.43 21.25
N PRO A 283 13.42 6.66 21.07
CA PRO A 283 14.19 7.35 22.10
C PRO A 283 13.45 7.37 23.44
N ARG A 284 14.20 7.20 24.56
CA ARG A 284 13.64 7.34 25.89
C ARG A 284 13.06 8.76 26.04
N GLY A 285 11.76 8.85 26.36
CA GLY A 285 11.05 10.14 26.47
C GLY A 285 10.03 10.42 25.39
N GLU A 286 10.06 9.74 24.25
CA GLU A 286 9.10 9.95 23.14
C GLU A 286 7.65 9.63 23.58
N LYS A 287 7.46 8.60 24.42
CA LYS A 287 6.15 8.31 25.05
C LYS A 287 5.67 9.45 25.95
N THR A 288 6.59 10.10 26.64
CA THR A 288 6.33 11.27 27.48
C THR A 288 5.92 12.45 26.60
N ALA A 289 6.67 12.73 25.53
CA ALA A 289 6.35 13.82 24.59
C ALA A 289 5.00 13.62 23.89
N THR A 290 4.65 12.38 23.53
CA THR A 290 3.33 12.06 22.98
C THR A 290 2.21 12.37 23.97
N VAL A 291 2.35 11.95 25.21
CA VAL A 291 1.39 12.26 26.27
C VAL A 291 1.27 13.77 26.46
N GLU A 292 2.39 14.49 26.55
CA GLU A 292 2.41 15.95 26.70
C GLU A 292 1.72 16.65 25.53
N SER A 293 1.96 16.22 24.30
CA SER A 293 1.29 16.75 23.10
C SER A 293 -0.22 16.55 23.17
N VAL A 294 -0.67 15.34 23.52
CA VAL A 294 -2.11 15.04 23.66
C VAL A 294 -2.74 15.83 24.79
N LEU A 295 -2.07 15.92 25.94
CA LEU A 295 -2.55 16.71 27.10
C LEU A 295 -2.65 18.19 26.78
N ASN A 296 -1.68 18.74 26.03
CA ASN A 296 -1.69 20.15 25.62
C ASN A 296 -2.78 20.47 24.61
N ALA A 297 -3.25 19.48 23.86
CA ALA A 297 -4.37 19.63 22.92
C ALA A 297 -5.76 19.47 23.61
N MET A 298 -5.79 19.14 24.91
CA MET A 298 -7.05 19.01 25.65
C MET A 298 -7.53 20.37 26.16
N ASP A 299 -8.67 20.82 25.68
CA ASP A 299 -9.32 22.08 26.03
C ASP A 299 -10.48 21.90 27.05
N ARG A 300 -10.86 20.64 27.35
CA ARG A 300 -11.93 20.26 28.27
C ARG A 300 -11.44 19.27 29.33
N PRO A 301 -12.18 19.13 30.48
CA PRO A 301 -11.83 18.11 31.48
C PRO A 301 -11.86 16.70 30.89
N PHE A 302 -10.83 15.91 31.21
CA PHE A 302 -10.62 14.57 30.67
C PHE A 302 -10.32 13.55 31.79
N THR A 303 -10.50 12.27 31.48
CA THR A 303 -10.11 11.14 32.33
C THR A 303 -8.81 10.52 31.85
N ILE A 304 -8.10 9.80 32.71
CA ILE A 304 -6.90 9.03 32.31
C ILE A 304 -7.26 8.02 31.20
N ARG A 305 -8.47 7.43 31.27
CA ARG A 305 -8.95 6.48 30.25
C ARG A 305 -9.09 7.12 28.86
N GLU A 306 -9.52 8.37 28.79
CA GLU A 306 -9.55 9.12 27.52
C GLU A 306 -8.16 9.37 26.96
N ILE A 307 -7.16 9.62 27.81
CA ILE A 307 -5.77 9.77 27.37
C ILE A 307 -5.17 8.43 26.96
N GLU A 308 -5.46 7.33 27.69
CA GLU A 308 -5.07 5.97 27.28
C GLU A 308 -5.58 5.64 25.87
N PHE A 309 -6.83 5.98 25.57
CA PHE A 309 -7.41 5.79 24.26
C PHE A 309 -6.73 6.62 23.16
N ARG A 310 -6.30 7.87 23.49
CA ARG A 310 -5.61 8.77 22.54
C ARG A 310 -4.11 8.54 22.44
N CYS A 311 -3.53 7.82 23.39
CA CYS A 311 -2.11 7.44 23.40
C CYS A 311 -1.96 5.92 23.42
N PRO A 312 -2.38 5.20 22.37
CA PRO A 312 -2.25 3.75 22.35
C PRO A 312 -0.77 3.35 22.49
N GLY A 313 -0.49 2.33 23.32
CA GLY A 313 0.87 1.85 23.60
C GLY A 313 1.63 2.62 24.70
N VAL A 314 0.99 3.61 25.33
CA VAL A 314 1.53 4.28 26.52
C VAL A 314 0.86 3.73 27.77
N SER A 315 1.67 3.30 28.76
CA SER A 315 1.12 2.76 30.00
C SER A 315 0.45 3.84 30.84
N ARG A 316 -0.57 3.42 31.60
CA ARG A 316 -1.30 4.28 32.55
C ARG A 316 -0.37 4.96 33.54
N GLU A 317 0.69 4.26 33.95
CA GLU A 317 1.73 4.77 34.85
C GLU A 317 2.52 5.91 34.22
N THR A 318 2.84 5.81 32.92
CA THR A 318 3.51 6.88 32.18
C THR A 318 2.63 8.12 32.10
N ILE A 319 1.33 7.97 31.77
CA ILE A 319 0.38 9.08 31.73
C ILE A 319 0.27 9.77 33.08
N LYS A 320 0.12 8.99 34.17
CA LYS A 320 0.09 9.52 35.54
C LYS A 320 1.40 10.24 35.92
N SER A 321 2.54 9.68 35.48
CA SER A 321 3.86 10.29 35.73
C SER A 321 3.97 11.64 35.04
N VAL A 322 3.51 11.78 33.81
CA VAL A 322 3.53 13.05 33.06
C VAL A 322 2.62 14.09 33.75
N LEU A 323 1.41 13.71 34.10
CA LEU A 323 0.49 14.61 34.83
C LEU A 323 1.07 15.09 36.17
N LYS A 324 1.70 14.17 36.92
CA LYS A 324 2.34 14.51 38.21
C LYS A 324 3.59 15.40 38.07
N ARG A 325 4.30 15.31 36.95
CA ARG A 325 5.50 16.16 36.67
C ARG A 325 5.13 17.57 36.24
N ASN A 326 3.87 17.80 35.85
CA ASN A 326 3.39 19.10 35.40
C ASN A 326 2.22 19.61 36.27
N PRO A 327 2.40 19.75 37.60
CA PRO A 327 1.33 20.14 38.51
C PRO A 327 0.82 21.56 38.27
N ASP A 328 1.66 22.42 37.71
CA ASP A 328 1.31 23.81 37.38
C ASP A 328 0.45 23.91 36.10
N CYS A 329 0.44 22.86 35.29
CA CYS A 329 -0.29 22.82 34.02
C CYS A 329 -1.62 22.07 34.12
N PHE A 330 -1.73 21.13 35.07
CA PHE A 330 -2.91 20.22 35.15
C PHE A 330 -3.32 20.03 36.61
N GLU A 331 -4.61 20.15 36.86
CA GLU A 331 -5.19 19.85 38.18
C GLU A 331 -6.18 18.69 38.09
N CYS A 332 -6.28 17.91 39.16
CA CYS A 332 -7.17 16.77 39.30
C CYS A 332 -8.35 17.08 40.19
N THR A 333 -9.55 16.87 39.73
CA THR A 333 -10.80 16.96 40.52
C THR A 333 -11.41 15.57 40.69
N GLY A 334 -11.69 15.22 41.97
CA GLY A 334 -12.25 13.93 42.34
C GLY A 334 -11.21 12.86 42.67
N ARG A 335 -11.67 11.66 43.02
CA ARG A 335 -10.83 10.51 43.41
C ARG A 335 -11.30 9.24 42.71
N GLY A 336 -10.39 8.27 42.54
CA GLY A 336 -10.69 6.96 41.95
C GLY A 336 -10.89 6.97 40.45
N ALA A 337 -11.67 6.05 39.92
CA ALA A 337 -11.87 5.84 38.47
C ALA A 337 -12.62 7.00 37.78
N GLY A 338 -13.37 7.80 38.53
CA GLY A 338 -14.08 8.98 38.03
C GLY A 338 -13.31 10.30 38.12
N ALA A 339 -12.05 10.29 38.56
CA ALA A 339 -11.22 11.48 38.65
C ALA A 339 -11.04 12.14 37.28
N ARG A 340 -11.27 13.44 37.20
CA ARG A 340 -11.09 14.24 35.99
C ARG A 340 -9.94 15.18 36.14
N TRP A 341 -9.20 15.34 35.07
CA TRP A 341 -8.09 16.28 34.95
C TRP A 341 -8.49 17.43 34.06
N ARG A 342 -8.04 18.63 34.37
CA ARG A 342 -8.21 19.79 33.50
C ARG A 342 -6.90 20.58 33.40
N ARG A 343 -6.71 21.24 32.27
CA ARG A 343 -5.60 22.16 32.08
C ARG A 343 -5.86 23.46 32.85
N ILE A 344 -4.85 23.91 33.58
CA ILE A 344 -4.85 25.21 34.26
C ILE A 344 -4.52 26.27 33.21
N LYS A 345 -5.42 27.23 32.98
CA LYS A 345 -5.07 28.40 32.17
C LYS A 345 -4.13 29.29 32.97
N VAL A 346 -2.87 29.34 32.59
CA VAL A 346 -1.94 30.35 33.06
C VAL A 346 -2.41 31.70 32.50
N VAL A 347 -3.03 32.53 33.32
CA VAL A 347 -3.28 33.93 32.94
C VAL A 347 -1.91 34.60 33.04
N ALA A 348 -1.30 34.95 31.92
CA ALA A 348 -0.16 35.85 31.94
C ALA A 348 -0.62 37.17 32.54
N HIS A 349 -0.15 37.50 33.74
CA HIS A 349 -0.20 38.86 34.21
C HIS A 349 0.94 39.60 33.50
N ASP A 350 0.55 40.39 32.49
CA ASP A 350 1.42 41.44 31.97
C ASP A 350 1.76 42.40 33.12
N ALA A 351 3.04 42.47 33.43
CA ALA A 351 3.62 43.50 34.28
C ALA A 351 4.46 44.43 33.40
#